data_cb0ee7d847f444b56152e8a69c0a40e9
#
_entry.id   cb0ee7d847f444b56152e8a69c0a40e9
#
_cell.length_a   1.000
_cell.length_b   1.000
_cell.length_c   1.000
_cell.angle_alpha   90.00
_cell.angle_beta   90.00
_cell.angle_gamma   90.00
#
_symmetry.space_group_name_H-M   'P 1'
#
loop_
_entity.id
_entity.type
_entity.pdbx_description
1 polymer ?
#
loop_
_entity_poly.entity_id
_entity_poly.type
_entity_poly.pdbx_seq_one_letter_code
_entity_poly.pdbx_strand_id
1 'polypeptide(L)'
;MIYLFDDKESRQQSYGWTNNKFELWSDVIVRIKDYSDYLSLEEQDIFSERNIIIYHESFSTCIPYEERRSYQAFHNALIDGSELPGINIAIFSGSIASRAINKNVAHVPVTDMYANLECFLGHYREQEIDFKYLLWGEEYKIEQTLLDLIEDISNEISLVSR
;
A
#
# COMPACT_ATOMS: atom_id res chain seq x y z
N MET A 1 -10.66 4.91 1.95
CA MET A 1 -10.70 3.94 0.84
C MET A 1 -9.30 3.67 0.33
N ILE A 2 -9.01 2.43 0.00
CA ILE A 2 -7.74 2.03 -0.60
C ILE A 2 -7.95 1.80 -2.09
N TYR A 3 -7.12 2.40 -2.92
CA TYR A 3 -7.15 2.24 -4.39
C TYR A 3 -5.95 1.40 -4.82
N LEU A 4 -6.22 0.22 -5.34
CA LEU A 4 -5.18 -0.70 -5.83
C LEU A 4 -5.11 -0.65 -7.36
N PHE A 5 -4.00 -0.11 -7.87
CA PHE A 5 -3.70 -0.04 -9.29
C PHE A 5 -2.83 -1.22 -9.69
N ASP A 6 -3.42 -2.21 -10.32
CA ASP A 6 -2.70 -3.35 -10.90
C ASP A 6 -3.40 -3.80 -12.18
N ASP A 7 -2.70 -3.71 -13.30
CA ASP A 7 -3.21 -4.00 -14.64
C ASP A 7 -3.19 -5.50 -15.00
N LYS A 8 -2.66 -6.36 -14.13
CA LYS A 8 -2.55 -7.79 -14.43
C LYS A 8 -3.30 -8.66 -13.44
N GLU A 9 -4.48 -9.11 -13.85
CA GLU A 9 -5.31 -10.03 -13.07
C GLU A 9 -4.59 -11.37 -12.81
N SER A 10 -3.81 -11.86 -13.79
CA SER A 10 -3.00 -13.07 -13.62
C SER A 10 -1.97 -12.95 -12.49
N ARG A 11 -1.41 -11.77 -12.30
CA ARG A 11 -0.51 -11.50 -11.18
C ARG A 11 -1.23 -11.62 -9.85
N GLN A 12 -2.39 -11.00 -9.72
CA GLN A 12 -3.21 -11.05 -8.52
C GLN A 12 -3.59 -12.49 -8.17
N GLN A 13 -4.06 -13.25 -9.15
CA GLN A 13 -4.44 -14.64 -8.96
C GLN A 13 -3.26 -15.54 -8.58
N SER A 14 -2.08 -15.30 -9.14
CA SER A 14 -0.88 -16.08 -8.81
C SER A 14 -0.46 -15.93 -7.33
N TYR A 15 -0.85 -14.84 -6.69
CA TYR A 15 -0.64 -14.61 -5.26
C TYR A 15 -1.87 -14.95 -4.40
N GLY A 16 -2.86 -15.64 -4.97
CA GLY A 16 -4.06 -16.06 -4.25
C GLY A 16 -5.15 -15.01 -4.13
N TRP A 17 -4.99 -13.85 -4.78
CA TRP A 17 -5.98 -12.79 -4.77
C TRP A 17 -6.95 -12.94 -5.95
N THR A 18 -7.95 -13.79 -5.76
CA THR A 18 -9.04 -14.02 -6.71
C THR A 18 -10.09 -12.92 -6.62
N ASN A 19 -10.99 -12.85 -7.61
CA ASN A 19 -12.12 -11.92 -7.58
C ASN A 19 -12.99 -12.12 -6.32
N ASN A 20 -13.21 -13.37 -5.92
CA ASN A 20 -13.97 -13.68 -4.70
C ASN A 20 -13.27 -13.15 -3.44
N LYS A 21 -11.96 -13.24 -3.37
CA LYS A 21 -11.20 -12.71 -2.24
C LYS A 21 -11.28 -11.18 -2.18
N PHE A 22 -11.14 -10.50 -3.31
CA PHE A 22 -11.30 -9.05 -3.37
C PHE A 22 -12.72 -8.61 -2.95
N GLU A 23 -13.73 -9.38 -3.31
CA GLU A 23 -15.12 -9.09 -2.96
C GLU A 23 -15.34 -9.04 -1.45
N LEU A 24 -14.64 -9.88 -0.68
CA LEU A 24 -14.69 -9.86 0.77
C LEU A 24 -14.20 -8.53 1.39
N TRP A 25 -13.41 -7.77 0.63
CA TRP A 25 -12.81 -6.51 1.06
C TRP A 25 -13.34 -5.30 0.30
N SER A 26 -14.45 -5.45 -0.43
CA SER A 26 -15.02 -4.39 -1.28
C SER A 26 -15.46 -3.15 -0.50
N ASP A 27 -15.63 -3.24 0.80
CA ASP A 27 -15.92 -2.12 1.68
C ASP A 27 -14.72 -1.18 1.89
N VAL A 28 -13.49 -1.66 1.70
CA VAL A 28 -12.27 -0.89 1.97
C VAL A 28 -11.36 -0.72 0.77
N ILE A 29 -11.45 -1.60 -0.26
CA ILE A 29 -10.55 -1.58 -1.42
C ILE A 29 -11.32 -1.43 -2.73
N VAL A 30 -10.81 -0.59 -3.62
CA VAL A 30 -11.26 -0.41 -5.00
C VAL A 30 -10.12 -0.80 -5.93
N ARG A 31 -10.39 -1.70 -6.87
CA ARG A 31 -9.40 -2.13 -7.86
C ARG A 31 -9.48 -1.27 -9.11
N ILE A 32 -8.34 -0.74 -9.52
CA ILE A 32 -8.16 -0.04 -10.79
C ILE A 32 -7.34 -0.96 -11.69
N LYS A 33 -8.01 -1.62 -12.63
CA LYS A 33 -7.43 -2.70 -13.44
C LYS A 33 -6.99 -2.26 -14.81
N ASP A 34 -7.55 -1.16 -15.32
CA ASP A 34 -7.31 -0.68 -16.66
C ASP A 34 -7.57 0.83 -16.78
N TYR A 35 -7.37 1.34 -17.98
CA TYR A 35 -7.58 2.75 -18.28
C TYR A 35 -9.03 3.19 -18.09
N SER A 36 -10.00 2.32 -18.38
CA SER A 36 -11.42 2.60 -18.18
C SER A 36 -11.73 2.80 -16.69
N ASP A 37 -11.20 1.94 -15.82
CA ASP A 37 -11.33 2.11 -14.38
C ASP A 37 -10.70 3.42 -13.91
N TYR A 38 -9.51 3.75 -14.43
CA TYR A 38 -8.84 5.01 -14.12
C TYR A 38 -9.67 6.24 -14.53
N LEU A 39 -10.26 6.23 -15.71
CA LEU A 39 -11.12 7.32 -16.17
C LEU A 39 -12.38 7.52 -15.34
N SER A 40 -12.85 6.46 -14.67
CA SER A 40 -14.02 6.55 -13.80
C SER A 40 -13.71 7.20 -12.44
N LEU A 41 -12.43 7.39 -12.12
CA LEU A 41 -11.99 8.08 -10.91
C LEU A 41 -12.10 9.59 -11.07
N GLU A 42 -12.58 10.23 -10.04
CA GLU A 42 -12.40 11.68 -9.90
C GLU A 42 -11.07 11.91 -9.20
N GLU A 43 -10.07 12.43 -9.93
CA GLU A 43 -8.70 12.61 -9.43
C GLU A 43 -8.65 13.36 -8.08
N GLN A 44 -9.56 14.32 -7.89
CA GLN A 44 -9.65 15.10 -6.66
C GLN A 44 -10.01 14.24 -5.44
N ASP A 45 -10.81 13.20 -5.63
CA ASP A 45 -11.29 12.35 -4.53
C ASP A 45 -10.25 11.34 -4.10
N ILE A 46 -9.45 10.80 -5.03
CA ILE A 46 -8.41 9.81 -4.68
C ILE A 46 -7.26 10.43 -3.91
N PHE A 47 -6.99 11.73 -4.10
CA PHE A 47 -5.92 12.46 -3.41
C PHE A 47 -6.36 13.04 -2.06
N SER A 48 -7.47 12.58 -1.51
CA SER A 48 -7.86 12.90 -0.13
C SER A 48 -6.90 12.26 0.88
N GLU A 49 -6.60 12.97 1.96
CA GLU A 49 -5.73 12.49 3.06
C GLU A 49 -6.20 11.17 3.69
N ARG A 50 -7.49 10.85 3.54
CA ARG A 50 -8.10 9.61 4.06
C ARG A 50 -7.89 8.40 3.18
N ASN A 51 -7.43 8.61 1.95
CA ASN A 51 -7.25 7.56 0.97
C ASN A 51 -5.81 7.05 0.95
N ILE A 52 -5.68 5.80 0.55
CA ILE A 52 -4.40 5.14 0.35
C ILE A 52 -4.34 4.68 -1.10
N ILE A 53 -3.21 4.91 -1.75
CA ILE A 53 -2.97 4.47 -3.12
C ILE A 53 -1.88 3.40 -3.08
N ILE A 54 -2.22 2.20 -3.56
CA ILE A 54 -1.26 1.10 -3.78
C ILE A 54 -1.12 0.95 -5.29
N TYR A 55 0.07 1.22 -5.81
CA TYR A 55 0.30 1.43 -7.23
C TYR A 55 1.39 0.54 -7.77
N HIS A 56 1.06 -0.29 -8.78
CA HIS A 56 2.06 -1.08 -9.49
C HIS A 56 2.78 -0.21 -10.53
N GLU A 57 4.10 -0.23 -10.54
CA GLU A 57 4.93 0.59 -11.45
C GLU A 57 4.57 0.39 -12.92
N SER A 58 4.14 -0.80 -13.33
CA SER A 58 3.80 -1.09 -14.72
C SER A 58 2.40 -0.63 -15.13
N PHE A 59 1.61 -0.05 -14.23
CA PHE A 59 0.23 0.33 -14.56
C PHE A 59 0.15 1.28 -15.76
N SER A 60 1.15 2.15 -15.94
CA SER A 60 1.23 3.05 -17.09
C SER A 60 1.24 2.30 -18.43
N THR A 61 1.63 1.02 -18.46
CA THR A 61 1.66 0.24 -19.71
C THR A 61 0.29 -0.11 -20.25
N CYS A 62 -0.76 -0.11 -19.41
CA CYS A 62 -2.13 -0.35 -19.87
C CYS A 62 -2.81 0.90 -20.45
N ILE A 63 -2.16 2.04 -20.35
CA ILE A 63 -2.70 3.31 -20.87
C ILE A 63 -2.55 3.35 -22.40
N PRO A 64 -3.61 3.69 -23.15
CA PRO A 64 -3.51 3.85 -24.60
C PRO A 64 -2.42 4.85 -24.98
N TYR A 65 -1.72 4.57 -26.08
CA TYR A 65 -0.57 5.37 -26.51
C TYR A 65 -0.88 6.86 -26.60
N GLU A 66 -2.03 7.21 -27.15
CA GLU A 66 -2.47 8.61 -27.35
C GLU A 66 -2.70 9.34 -26.01
N GLU A 67 -2.98 8.59 -24.95
CA GLU A 67 -3.31 9.14 -23.62
C GLU A 67 -2.12 9.11 -22.66
N ARG A 68 -1.02 8.47 -23.02
CA ARG A 68 0.14 8.31 -22.15
C ARG A 68 0.75 9.63 -21.72
N ARG A 69 0.77 10.62 -22.58
CA ARG A 69 1.34 11.92 -22.28
C ARG A 69 0.56 12.64 -21.18
N SER A 70 -0.76 12.64 -21.23
CA SER A 70 -1.59 13.25 -20.20
C SER A 70 -1.58 12.45 -18.89
N TYR A 71 -1.50 11.13 -19.00
CA TYR A 71 -1.39 10.25 -17.83
C TYR A 71 -0.03 10.36 -17.12
N GLN A 72 1.04 10.72 -17.84
CA GLN A 72 2.41 10.72 -17.30
C GLN A 72 2.56 11.62 -16.08
N ALA A 73 1.86 12.74 -16.02
CA ALA A 73 1.89 13.64 -14.88
C ALA A 73 1.35 12.95 -13.60
N PHE A 74 0.26 12.20 -13.74
CA PHE A 74 -0.30 11.42 -12.63
C PHE A 74 0.68 10.33 -12.17
N HIS A 75 1.25 9.57 -13.09
CA HIS A 75 2.25 8.54 -12.80
C HIS A 75 3.46 9.11 -12.06
N ASN A 76 4.02 10.20 -12.57
CA ASN A 76 5.19 10.84 -11.97
C ASN A 76 4.89 11.38 -10.56
N ALA A 77 3.71 11.95 -10.36
CA ALA A 77 3.29 12.45 -9.06
C ALA A 77 3.22 11.31 -8.03
N LEU A 78 2.72 10.14 -8.41
CA LEU A 78 2.67 8.97 -7.53
C LEU A 78 4.07 8.42 -7.22
N ILE A 79 4.92 8.26 -8.23
CA ILE A 79 6.26 7.69 -8.05
C ILE A 79 7.14 8.60 -7.20
N ASP A 80 7.08 9.90 -7.42
CA ASP A 80 7.85 10.88 -6.64
C ASP A 80 7.23 11.11 -5.25
N GLY A 81 5.91 11.24 -5.17
CA GLY A 81 5.17 11.46 -3.91
C GLY A 81 5.44 12.80 -3.21
N SER A 82 6.44 13.56 -3.65
CA SER A 82 6.86 14.80 -2.98
C SER A 82 5.86 15.94 -3.13
N GLU A 83 5.09 15.96 -4.21
CA GLU A 83 4.06 16.95 -4.48
C GLU A 83 2.70 16.62 -3.84
N LEU A 84 2.61 15.48 -3.16
CA LEU A 84 1.38 14.97 -2.54
C LEU A 84 1.58 14.75 -1.03
N PRO A 85 1.96 15.80 -0.27
CA PRO A 85 2.18 15.66 1.17
C PRO A 85 0.87 15.29 1.88
N GLY A 86 0.95 14.33 2.80
CA GLY A 86 -0.22 13.83 3.54
C GLY A 86 -0.98 12.71 2.85
N ILE A 87 -0.63 12.35 1.61
CA ILE A 87 -1.22 11.20 0.93
C ILE A 87 -0.33 9.99 1.11
N ASN A 88 -0.92 8.86 1.48
CA ASN A 88 -0.23 7.61 1.68
C ASN A 88 -0.16 6.81 0.39
N ILE A 89 1.05 6.57 -0.10
CA ILE A 89 1.30 5.90 -1.38
C ILE A 89 2.22 4.70 -1.13
N ALA A 90 1.83 3.53 -1.62
CA ALA A 90 2.69 2.35 -1.68
C ALA A 90 2.94 1.99 -3.15
N ILE A 91 4.20 1.96 -3.55
CA ILE A 91 4.62 1.53 -4.88
C ILE A 91 5.11 0.09 -4.78
N PHE A 92 4.62 -0.79 -5.65
CA PHE A 92 5.07 -2.18 -5.67
C PHE A 92 5.42 -2.64 -7.08
N SER A 93 6.36 -3.56 -7.18
CA SER A 93 6.73 -4.21 -8.44
C SER A 93 7.68 -5.38 -8.19
N GLY A 94 7.91 -6.19 -9.23
CA GLY A 94 8.91 -7.25 -9.20
C GLY A 94 10.36 -6.73 -9.25
N SER A 95 10.57 -5.47 -9.65
CA SER A 95 11.90 -4.85 -9.67
C SER A 95 12.32 -4.28 -8.31
N ILE A 96 11.38 -4.10 -7.38
CA ILE A 96 11.69 -3.66 -6.03
C ILE A 96 12.21 -4.85 -5.23
N ALA A 97 13.48 -4.80 -4.86
CA ALA A 97 14.16 -5.89 -4.16
C ALA A 97 14.10 -5.78 -2.64
N SER A 98 13.94 -4.58 -2.12
CA SER A 98 13.95 -4.34 -0.67
C SER A 98 12.83 -3.40 -0.25
N ARG A 99 12.34 -3.62 0.97
CA ARG A 99 11.30 -2.82 1.62
C ARG A 99 11.89 -1.50 2.06
N ALA A 100 11.18 -0.41 1.81
CA ALA A 100 11.60 0.92 2.25
C ALA A 100 10.39 1.84 2.46
N ILE A 101 10.51 2.79 3.37
CA ILE A 101 9.56 3.88 3.52
C ILE A 101 10.35 5.19 3.48
N ASN A 102 10.08 6.01 2.46
CA ASN A 102 10.66 7.33 2.31
C ASN A 102 9.54 8.37 2.42
N LYS A 103 9.54 9.14 3.52
CA LYS A 103 8.45 10.08 3.79
C LYS A 103 7.09 9.36 3.81
N ASN A 104 6.18 9.70 2.91
CA ASN A 104 4.85 9.11 2.77
C ASN A 104 4.76 8.04 1.67
N VAL A 105 5.89 7.66 1.09
CA VAL A 105 5.93 6.65 0.02
C VAL A 105 6.62 5.39 0.51
N ALA A 106 5.88 4.28 0.47
CA ALA A 106 6.43 2.96 0.74
C ALA A 106 6.82 2.28 -0.57
N HIS A 107 7.94 1.57 -0.58
CA HIS A 107 8.38 0.71 -1.68
C HIS A 107 8.33 -0.74 -1.24
N VAL A 108 7.55 -1.56 -1.94
CA VAL A 108 7.20 -2.91 -1.51
C VAL A 108 7.48 -3.91 -2.63
N PRO A 109 8.26 -4.96 -2.40
CA PRO A 109 8.33 -6.07 -3.34
C PRO A 109 6.95 -6.67 -3.61
N VAL A 110 6.66 -7.05 -4.85
CA VAL A 110 5.32 -7.53 -5.24
C VAL A 110 4.87 -8.73 -4.41
N THR A 111 5.78 -9.63 -4.08
CA THR A 111 5.48 -10.81 -3.23
C THR A 111 5.04 -10.40 -1.83
N ASP A 112 5.73 -9.45 -1.22
CA ASP A 112 5.39 -8.95 0.12
C ASP A 112 4.06 -8.19 0.10
N MET A 113 3.82 -7.39 -0.94
CA MET A 113 2.59 -6.64 -1.05
C MET A 113 1.37 -7.56 -1.00
N TYR A 114 1.32 -8.56 -1.87
CA TYR A 114 0.16 -9.47 -1.90
C TYR A 114 0.11 -10.41 -0.70
N ALA A 115 1.26 -10.84 -0.17
CA ALA A 115 1.30 -11.67 1.03
C ALA A 115 0.78 -10.95 2.27
N ASN A 116 1.00 -9.63 2.36
CA ASN A 116 0.65 -8.83 3.52
C ASN A 116 -0.62 -7.98 3.34
N LEU A 117 -1.21 -7.99 2.13
CA LEU A 117 -2.35 -7.12 1.82
C LEU A 117 -3.54 -7.37 2.75
N GLU A 118 -3.87 -8.64 3.03
CA GLU A 118 -5.00 -8.97 3.90
C GLU A 118 -4.79 -8.44 5.32
N CYS A 119 -3.58 -8.60 5.85
CA CYS A 119 -3.20 -8.04 7.15
C CYS A 119 -3.38 -6.52 7.16
N PHE A 120 -2.86 -5.85 6.15
CA PHE A 120 -2.98 -4.39 6.02
C PHE A 120 -4.43 -3.93 5.92
N LEU A 121 -5.26 -4.61 5.13
CA LEU A 121 -6.69 -4.29 4.99
C LEU A 121 -7.44 -4.49 6.31
N GLY A 122 -7.11 -5.54 7.06
CA GLY A 122 -7.71 -5.79 8.37
C GLY A 122 -7.41 -4.67 9.37
N HIS A 123 -6.15 -4.22 9.44
CA HIS A 123 -5.78 -3.08 10.29
C HIS A 123 -6.39 -1.77 9.83
N TYR A 124 -6.44 -1.54 8.51
CA TYR A 124 -7.10 -0.37 7.95
C TYR A 124 -8.59 -0.31 8.34
N ARG A 125 -9.29 -1.45 8.29
CA ARG A 125 -10.70 -1.55 8.68
C ARG A 125 -10.92 -1.18 10.15
N GLU A 126 -9.92 -1.44 11.00
CA GLU A 126 -9.90 -1.04 12.41
C GLU A 126 -9.27 0.34 12.65
N GLN A 127 -9.05 1.11 11.59
CA GLN A 127 -8.46 2.46 11.61
C GLN A 127 -6.98 2.51 12.05
N GLU A 128 -6.28 1.41 11.98
CA GLU A 128 -4.84 1.36 12.16
C GLU A 128 -4.13 1.44 10.79
N ILE A 129 -3.85 2.66 10.35
CA ILE A 129 -3.23 2.91 9.04
C ILE A 129 -1.72 3.01 9.20
N ASP A 130 -1.03 1.91 8.90
CA ASP A 130 0.44 1.86 8.96
C ASP A 130 0.96 0.94 7.85
N PHE A 131 1.77 1.51 6.94
CA PHE A 131 2.38 0.76 5.85
C PHE A 131 3.34 -0.34 6.32
N LYS A 132 3.80 -0.32 7.56
CA LYS A 132 4.61 -1.41 8.10
C LYS A 132 3.87 -2.75 8.11
N TYR A 133 2.55 -2.74 8.24
CA TYR A 133 1.75 -3.95 8.08
C TYR A 133 1.76 -4.47 6.63
N LEU A 134 1.83 -3.58 5.66
CA LEU A 134 1.95 -3.97 4.24
C LEU A 134 3.35 -4.52 3.92
N LEU A 135 4.38 -3.97 4.55
CA LEU A 135 5.77 -4.38 4.35
C LEU A 135 6.12 -5.67 5.08
N TRP A 136 5.64 -5.82 6.32
CA TRP A 136 6.08 -6.85 7.25
C TRP A 136 4.98 -7.80 7.73
N GLY A 137 3.71 -7.46 7.46
CA GLY A 137 2.57 -8.25 7.92
C GLY A 137 2.46 -8.29 9.44
N GLU A 138 1.94 -9.37 9.96
CA GLU A 138 1.76 -9.56 11.41
C GLU A 138 3.08 -9.62 12.19
N GLU A 139 4.20 -9.91 11.53
CA GLU A 139 5.53 -9.89 12.15
C GLU A 139 5.85 -8.52 12.75
N TYR A 140 5.43 -7.44 12.12
CA TYR A 140 5.61 -6.09 12.63
C TYR A 140 4.94 -5.92 14.00
N LYS A 141 3.71 -6.40 14.16
CA LYS A 141 2.98 -6.31 15.42
C LYS A 141 3.65 -7.09 16.54
N ILE A 142 4.14 -8.29 16.23
CA ILE A 142 4.86 -9.13 17.18
C ILE A 142 6.14 -8.44 17.66
N GLU A 143 6.93 -7.88 16.74
CA GLU A 143 8.15 -7.14 17.08
C GLU A 143 7.86 -5.93 17.98
N GLN A 144 6.83 -5.14 17.65
CA GLN A 144 6.46 -3.99 18.48
C GLN A 144 6.05 -4.42 19.89
N THR A 145 5.27 -5.48 20.00
CA THR A 145 4.86 -6.02 21.30
C THR A 145 6.06 -6.46 22.14
N LEU A 146 7.05 -7.12 21.51
CA LEU A 146 8.27 -7.54 22.18
C LEU A 146 9.13 -6.35 22.60
N LEU A 147 9.27 -5.34 21.75
CA LEU A 147 10.02 -4.12 22.06
C LEU A 147 9.38 -3.35 23.21
N ASP A 148 8.07 -3.22 23.24
CA ASP A 148 7.33 -2.56 24.31
C ASP A 148 7.55 -3.32 25.64
N LEU A 149 7.51 -4.65 25.62
CA LEU A 149 7.75 -5.49 26.79
C LEU A 149 9.18 -5.32 27.29
N ILE A 150 10.17 -5.29 26.43
CA ILE A 150 11.58 -5.07 26.77
C ILE A 150 11.76 -3.69 27.41
N GLU A 151 11.14 -2.65 26.88
CA GLU A 151 11.18 -1.30 27.43
C GLU A 151 10.59 -1.24 28.83
N ASP A 152 9.43 -1.87 29.04
CA ASP A 152 8.77 -1.95 30.34
C ASP A 152 9.65 -2.64 31.38
N ILE A 153 10.27 -3.78 31.02
CA ILE A 153 11.20 -4.51 31.89
C ILE A 153 12.43 -3.64 32.22
N SER A 154 12.99 -2.95 31.24
CA SER A 154 14.13 -2.05 31.42
C SER A 154 13.82 -0.92 32.38
N ASN A 155 12.62 -0.33 32.27
CA ASN A 155 12.14 0.71 33.15
C ASN A 155 11.96 0.22 34.58
N GLU A 156 11.41 -0.98 34.80
CA GLU A 156 11.28 -1.60 36.12
C GLU A 156 12.63 -1.85 36.75
N ILE A 157 13.62 -2.37 36.02
CA ILE A 157 14.98 -2.58 36.49
C ILE A 157 15.62 -1.24 36.89
N SER A 158 15.46 -0.20 36.13
CA SER A 158 15.95 1.14 36.43
C SER A 158 15.38 1.68 37.75
N LEU A 159 14.08 1.48 37.99
CA LEU A 159 13.42 1.89 39.23
C LEU A 159 13.92 1.16 40.45
N VAL A 160 14.22 -0.13 40.33
CA VAL A 160 14.74 -0.96 41.42
C VAL A 160 16.20 -0.64 41.76
N SER A 161 16.97 -0.19 40.74
CA SER A 161 18.41 0.14 40.92
C SER A 161 18.65 1.51 41.57
N ARG A 162 17.62 2.30 41.77
CA ARG A 162 17.66 3.59 42.47
C ARG A 162 17.39 3.40 43.94
#